data_0c597613c11a280fc74668095f4db816
#
_entry.id   0c597613c11a280fc74668095f4db816
#
_cell.length_a   1.000
_cell.length_b   1.000
_cell.length_c   1.000
_cell.angle_alpha   90.00
_cell.angle_beta   90.00
_cell.angle_gamma   90.00
#
_symmetry.space_group_name_H-M   'P 1'
#
loop_
_entity.id
_entity.type
_entity.pdbx_description
1 polymer ?
#
loop_
_entity_poly.entity_id
_entity_poly.type
_entity_poly.pdbx_seq_one_letter_code
_entity_poly.pdbx_strand_id
1 'polypeptide(L)'
;MKKGNRDIIIYGLIGFAFLFLQIIGYDLSVGAPIGNIEWTPGYVLRTGMLSLCGGTLFGVLGRLIGRLAVKQRERGNAAKVAEAAEAGTPAEAAGGRKRWVWPVSLGLLLLCWLPCYLAYYPGICAYDATIQTGQIVSGSYNDHHPIAHTLLIAGAMRLGESGFGDSNTGIAMLVFLQMVLLAVAFAGGVTLLYRRGVSGKWLIGLQAFGMFYPFHMYMSVSLIKDVWFSLFFLIQMLALCEMIRRKRTKPDGYDVLFFVASIGMQLFRNNGRYAMLVLAAVLLAAVIFGKTDRKLWLKMLGNCALALVAGSLCLAGLFRVTGAEQGDRREMLSMPIQQLARCMLFHGGVGELEQDDGTMDEASKALINDFLLDEGYRFYRPEISDPVKNHTNTYVVRYRSAEFVGTYLRLLGMYPGDLINAAYAVNAGYFYLGDVTHAVVNQNGRDRGLGYVQTRWVEDELNPRGIYKDSKWEWLHEKLEQWADENAYLKLPLLRYLFVPGIFGWLYLLLAGHLAVGRRYDGFVPLSLVFGYYLTLFLGPVVQLRYLYPLMLVLPFVAVFTLGVKRNNELADE
;
A
#
# COMPACT_ATOMS: atom_id res chain seq x y z
N MET A 1 22.66 26.73 -6.11
CA MET A 1 21.37 27.31 -5.67
C MET A 1 21.50 27.81 -4.25
N LYS A 2 21.15 29.08 -3.98
CA LYS A 2 21.11 29.64 -2.62
C LYS A 2 20.12 28.84 -1.77
N LYS A 3 20.47 28.55 -0.49
CA LYS A 3 19.69 27.75 0.46
C LYS A 3 18.21 28.15 0.54
N GLY A 4 17.87 29.41 0.17
CA GLY A 4 16.55 30.01 0.29
C GLY A 4 15.53 29.72 -0.82
N ASN A 5 15.90 29.02 -1.92
CA ASN A 5 14.97 28.79 -3.03
C ASN A 5 14.66 27.30 -3.23
N ARG A 6 15.36 26.42 -2.53
CA ARG A 6 15.23 24.97 -2.70
C ARG A 6 13.90 24.43 -2.17
N ASP A 7 13.48 24.94 -1.02
CA ASP A 7 12.21 24.61 -0.39
C ASP A 7 11.02 25.00 -1.29
N ILE A 8 11.05 26.22 -1.86
CA ILE A 8 10.02 26.64 -2.81
C ILE A 8 9.95 25.72 -4.01
N ILE A 9 11.11 25.37 -4.59
CA ILE A 9 11.13 24.52 -5.79
C ILE A 9 10.62 23.13 -5.47
N ILE A 10 11.10 22.49 -4.38
CA ILE A 10 10.70 21.11 -4.05
C ILE A 10 9.21 21.03 -3.73
N TYR A 11 8.71 21.89 -2.83
CA TYR A 11 7.28 21.91 -2.51
C TYR A 11 6.44 22.42 -3.67
N GLY A 12 6.98 23.31 -4.51
CA GLY A 12 6.34 23.75 -5.74
C GLY A 12 6.14 22.62 -6.75
N LEU A 13 7.14 21.77 -6.93
CA LEU A 13 7.03 20.57 -7.78
C LEU A 13 6.00 19.57 -7.24
N ILE A 14 5.98 19.34 -5.93
CA ILE A 14 4.97 18.49 -5.30
C ILE A 14 3.57 19.08 -5.49
N GLY A 15 3.41 20.38 -5.26
CA GLY A 15 2.14 21.09 -5.45
C GLY A 15 1.68 21.11 -6.91
N PHE A 16 2.62 21.25 -7.86
CA PHE A 16 2.32 21.11 -9.29
C PHE A 16 1.78 19.73 -9.63
N ALA A 17 2.50 18.67 -9.23
CA ALA A 17 2.09 17.30 -9.47
C ALA A 17 0.73 16.99 -8.78
N PHE A 18 0.54 17.48 -7.56
CA PHE A 18 -0.72 17.34 -6.84
C PHE A 18 -1.88 17.95 -7.63
N LEU A 19 -1.82 19.23 -7.99
CA LEU A 19 -2.91 19.90 -8.68
C LEU A 19 -3.15 19.31 -10.07
N PHE A 20 -2.08 18.99 -10.81
CA PHE A 20 -2.19 18.38 -12.13
C PHE A 20 -2.98 17.06 -12.05
N LEU A 21 -2.63 16.18 -11.09
CA LEU A 21 -3.32 14.91 -10.92
C LEU A 21 -4.72 15.07 -10.30
N GLN A 22 -4.96 16.11 -9.46
CA GLN A 22 -6.32 16.41 -8.99
C GLN A 22 -7.23 16.86 -10.13
N ILE A 23 -6.76 17.71 -11.05
CA ILE A 23 -7.54 18.17 -12.21
C ILE A 23 -7.86 16.98 -13.12
N ILE A 24 -6.87 16.16 -13.47
CA ILE A 24 -7.08 14.95 -14.27
C ILE A 24 -8.07 14.00 -13.60
N GLY A 25 -7.90 13.73 -12.30
CA GLY A 25 -8.80 12.85 -11.54
C GLY A 25 -10.23 13.39 -11.52
N TYR A 26 -10.40 14.71 -11.38
CA TYR A 26 -11.70 15.35 -11.45
C TYR A 26 -12.34 15.20 -12.84
N ASP A 27 -11.61 15.54 -13.91
CA ASP A 27 -12.12 15.48 -15.28
C ASP A 27 -12.49 14.05 -15.68
N LEU A 28 -11.70 13.03 -15.25
CA LEU A 28 -12.04 11.62 -15.42
C LEU A 28 -13.29 11.22 -14.65
N SER A 29 -13.51 11.80 -13.46
CA SER A 29 -14.68 11.47 -12.62
C SER A 29 -15.98 12.09 -13.13
N VAL A 30 -15.89 13.23 -13.80
CA VAL A 30 -17.05 13.95 -14.36
C VAL A 30 -17.41 13.44 -15.76
N GLY A 31 -16.42 12.98 -16.54
CA GLY A 31 -16.60 12.43 -17.88
C GLY A 31 -17.20 11.02 -17.94
N ALA A 32 -17.97 10.62 -16.89
CA ALA A 32 -18.63 9.33 -16.83
C ALA A 32 -19.59 9.11 -18.02
N PRO A 33 -19.82 7.82 -18.47
CA PRO A 33 -19.44 6.57 -17.81
C PRO A 33 -18.05 6.03 -18.16
N ILE A 34 -17.32 6.60 -19.12
CA ILE A 34 -16.09 5.99 -19.66
C ILE A 34 -14.83 6.80 -19.31
N GLY A 35 -14.97 7.95 -18.61
CA GLY A 35 -13.84 8.78 -18.18
C GLY A 35 -12.97 9.20 -19.38
N ASN A 36 -13.40 10.23 -20.11
CA ASN A 36 -12.68 10.69 -21.30
C ASN A 36 -12.10 12.09 -21.09
N ILE A 37 -10.80 12.23 -21.34
CA ILE A 37 -10.13 13.53 -21.44
C ILE A 37 -9.67 13.68 -22.88
N GLU A 38 -10.11 14.75 -23.52
CA GLU A 38 -9.57 15.17 -24.80
C GLU A 38 -8.24 15.91 -24.57
N TRP A 39 -7.14 15.25 -24.88
CA TRP A 39 -5.77 15.77 -24.70
C TRP A 39 -5.41 16.81 -25.76
N THR A 40 -6.26 17.84 -25.91
CA THR A 40 -5.96 18.96 -26.82
C THR A 40 -4.81 19.82 -26.30
N PRO A 41 -4.04 20.51 -27.17
CA PRO A 41 -3.01 21.44 -26.72
C PRO A 41 -3.55 22.50 -25.74
N GLY A 42 -4.79 22.96 -25.95
CA GLY A 42 -5.47 23.91 -25.06
C GLY A 42 -5.73 23.33 -23.67
N TYR A 43 -6.19 22.08 -23.58
CA TYR A 43 -6.38 21.38 -22.31
C TYR A 43 -5.07 21.24 -21.55
N VAL A 44 -4.01 20.73 -22.21
CA VAL A 44 -2.69 20.53 -21.61
C VAL A 44 -2.11 21.85 -21.11
N LEU A 45 -2.22 22.92 -21.91
CA LEU A 45 -1.73 24.25 -21.53
C LEU A 45 -2.50 24.80 -20.32
N ARG A 46 -3.84 24.76 -20.35
CA ARG A 46 -4.69 25.22 -19.24
C ARG A 46 -4.37 24.47 -17.94
N THR A 47 -4.37 23.15 -17.99
CA THR A 47 -4.10 22.29 -16.83
C THR A 47 -2.68 22.50 -16.32
N GLY A 48 -1.69 22.60 -17.21
CA GLY A 48 -0.31 22.89 -16.87
C GLY A 48 -0.14 24.27 -16.22
N MET A 49 -0.78 25.31 -16.75
CA MET A 49 -0.71 26.67 -16.17
C MET A 49 -1.37 26.74 -14.79
N LEU A 50 -2.56 26.16 -14.62
CA LEU A 50 -3.24 26.11 -13.32
C LEU A 50 -2.39 25.37 -12.29
N SER A 51 -1.80 24.24 -12.68
CA SER A 51 -0.92 23.45 -11.83
C SER A 51 0.37 24.19 -11.47
N LEU A 52 0.92 24.98 -12.40
CA LEU A 52 2.10 25.82 -12.15
C LEU A 52 1.78 26.95 -11.17
N CYS A 53 0.67 27.65 -11.34
CA CYS A 53 0.24 28.70 -10.41
C CYS A 53 0.01 28.16 -9.00
N GLY A 54 -0.75 27.08 -8.88
CA GLY A 54 -1.02 26.48 -7.58
C GLY A 54 0.22 25.80 -6.98
N GLY A 55 1.08 25.20 -7.79
CA GLY A 55 2.37 24.67 -7.36
C GLY A 55 3.27 25.76 -6.80
N THR A 56 3.31 26.93 -7.44
CA THR A 56 4.06 28.08 -6.94
C THR A 56 3.53 28.54 -5.57
N LEU A 57 2.20 28.66 -5.44
CA LEU A 57 1.55 28.99 -4.17
C LEU A 57 1.88 27.97 -3.09
N PHE A 58 1.82 26.69 -3.41
CA PHE A 58 2.14 25.59 -2.49
C PHE A 58 3.61 25.65 -2.05
N GLY A 59 4.53 25.96 -2.96
CA GLY A 59 5.95 26.17 -2.65
C GLY A 59 6.18 27.33 -1.69
N VAL A 60 5.50 28.45 -1.91
CA VAL A 60 5.57 29.63 -1.01
C VAL A 60 5.00 29.31 0.36
N LEU A 61 3.83 28.65 0.43
CA LEU A 61 3.22 28.23 1.70
C LEU A 61 4.10 27.22 2.44
N GLY A 62 4.66 26.24 1.75
CA GLY A 62 5.59 25.27 2.34
C GLY A 62 6.81 25.96 2.98
N ARG A 63 7.35 26.98 2.31
CA ARG A 63 8.44 27.80 2.87
C ARG A 63 8.00 28.61 4.10
N LEU A 64 6.82 29.23 4.05
CA LEU A 64 6.28 30.00 5.19
C LEU A 64 6.07 29.11 6.41
N ILE A 65 5.42 27.95 6.22
CA ILE A 65 5.19 26.95 7.28
C ILE A 65 6.53 26.47 7.85
N GLY A 66 7.50 26.14 6.98
CA GLY A 66 8.84 25.73 7.40
C GLY A 66 9.54 26.79 8.26
N ARG A 67 9.45 28.08 7.90
CA ARG A 67 10.01 29.18 8.68
C ARG A 67 9.32 29.37 10.03
N LEU A 68 7.98 29.27 10.06
CA LEU A 68 7.21 29.37 11.30
C LEU A 68 7.55 28.20 12.25
N ALA A 69 7.68 26.99 11.73
CA ALA A 69 8.07 25.82 12.51
C ALA A 69 9.47 25.98 13.13
N VAL A 70 10.44 26.50 12.37
CA VAL A 70 11.79 26.81 12.89
C VAL A 70 11.71 27.87 13.98
N LYS A 71 10.98 28.97 13.74
CA LYS A 71 10.85 30.08 14.73
C LYS A 71 10.15 29.63 16.02
N GLN A 72 9.12 28.75 15.91
CA GLN A 72 8.49 28.17 17.10
C GLN A 72 9.45 27.23 17.86
N ARG A 73 10.29 26.47 17.14
CA ARG A 73 11.30 25.58 17.75
C ARG A 73 12.36 26.41 18.50
N GLU A 74 12.85 27.48 17.90
CA GLU A 74 13.80 28.43 18.55
C GLU A 74 13.19 29.07 19.80
N ARG A 75 11.94 29.54 19.74
CA ARG A 75 11.21 30.09 20.89
C ARG A 75 11.00 29.06 22.00
N GLY A 76 10.61 27.85 21.65
CA GLY A 76 10.43 26.76 22.60
C GLY A 76 11.75 26.34 23.27
N ASN A 77 12.87 26.38 22.55
CA ASN A 77 14.19 26.12 23.10
C ASN A 77 14.65 27.28 24.02
N ALA A 78 14.43 28.53 23.62
CA ALA A 78 14.77 29.68 24.46
C ALA A 78 13.97 29.71 25.78
N ALA A 79 12.66 29.38 25.71
CA ALA A 79 11.83 29.30 26.92
C ALA A 79 12.31 28.19 27.88
N LYS A 80 12.73 27.04 27.36
CA LYS A 80 13.25 25.93 28.17
C LYS A 80 14.62 26.20 28.76
N VAL A 81 15.48 26.89 28.04
CA VAL A 81 16.79 27.35 28.59
C VAL A 81 16.56 28.32 29.72
N ALA A 82 15.58 29.23 29.58
CA ALA A 82 15.22 30.17 30.66
C ALA A 82 14.65 29.41 31.88
N GLU A 83 13.74 28.45 31.67
CA GLU A 83 13.13 27.63 32.73
C GLU A 83 14.15 26.72 33.45
N ALA A 84 15.11 26.16 32.69
CA ALA A 84 16.22 25.39 33.26
C ALA A 84 17.22 26.22 34.03
N ALA A 85 17.43 27.49 33.64
CA ALA A 85 18.28 28.45 34.36
C ALA A 85 17.63 28.90 35.68
N GLU A 86 16.30 29.03 35.74
CA GLU A 86 15.56 29.35 36.94
C GLU A 86 15.43 28.16 37.93
N ALA A 87 15.35 26.93 37.41
CA ALA A 87 15.07 25.73 38.22
C ALA A 87 16.25 25.16 39.00
N GLY A 88 17.51 25.56 38.71
CA GLY A 88 18.72 25.20 39.50
C GLY A 88 18.97 23.70 39.74
N THR A 89 18.26 22.82 39.05
CA THR A 89 18.35 21.37 39.24
C THR A 89 18.99 20.70 38.04
N PRO A 90 20.05 19.88 38.26
CA PRO A 90 20.52 19.00 37.17
C PRO A 90 19.38 18.07 36.77
N ALA A 91 19.03 18.13 35.48
CA ALA A 91 18.04 17.19 34.94
C ALA A 91 18.53 15.76 35.24
N GLU A 92 17.83 15.08 36.12
CA GLU A 92 18.03 13.65 36.35
C GLU A 92 17.86 12.88 35.05
N ALA A 93 18.95 12.61 34.40
CA ALA A 93 19.07 11.71 33.26
C ALA A 93 18.99 10.26 33.75
N ALA A 94 17.87 9.85 34.29
CA ALA A 94 17.63 8.46 34.63
C ALA A 94 16.13 8.13 34.65
N GLY A 95 15.45 8.38 33.55
CA GLY A 95 14.21 7.66 33.32
C GLY A 95 14.56 6.21 33.04
N GLY A 96 14.58 5.36 34.08
CA GLY A 96 14.71 3.91 33.96
C GLY A 96 13.76 3.47 32.85
N ARG A 97 14.28 2.78 31.82
CA ARG A 97 13.52 2.29 30.67
C ARG A 97 12.31 1.53 31.17
N LYS A 98 11.13 2.15 31.15
CA LYS A 98 9.91 1.56 31.68
C LYS A 98 9.57 0.31 30.88
N ARG A 99 9.77 -0.86 31.46
CA ARG A 99 9.55 -2.18 30.82
C ARG A 99 8.09 -2.45 30.50
N TRP A 100 7.16 -1.72 31.13
CA TRP A 100 5.72 -1.88 30.97
C TRP A 100 5.14 -1.26 29.68
N VAL A 101 5.90 -0.42 28.94
CA VAL A 101 5.38 0.25 27.73
C VAL A 101 4.91 -0.75 26.67
N TRP A 102 5.70 -1.79 26.42
CA TRP A 102 5.34 -2.82 25.46
C TRP A 102 4.07 -3.60 25.86
N PRO A 103 3.97 -4.20 27.05
CA PRO A 103 2.78 -4.96 27.43
C PRO A 103 1.51 -4.08 27.52
N VAL A 104 1.64 -2.82 27.95
CA VAL A 104 0.50 -1.90 27.99
C VAL A 104 0.04 -1.55 26.58
N SER A 105 0.97 -1.20 25.66
CA SER A 105 0.64 -0.93 24.27
C SER A 105 -0.04 -2.13 23.61
N LEU A 106 0.50 -3.33 23.80
CA LEU A 106 -0.07 -4.58 23.30
C LEU A 106 -1.48 -4.82 23.87
N GLY A 107 -1.64 -4.74 25.21
CA GLY A 107 -2.91 -4.96 25.87
C GLY A 107 -4.00 -4.00 25.40
N LEU A 108 -3.67 -2.71 25.19
CA LEU A 108 -4.59 -1.71 24.68
C LEU A 108 -5.02 -2.00 23.23
N LEU A 109 -4.09 -2.41 22.35
CA LEU A 109 -4.41 -2.81 20.98
C LEU A 109 -5.37 -4.00 20.97
N LEU A 110 -5.03 -5.06 21.70
CA LEU A 110 -5.86 -6.26 21.76
C LEU A 110 -7.22 -5.98 22.37
N LEU A 111 -7.30 -5.14 23.41
CA LEU A 111 -8.58 -4.72 24.00
C LEU A 111 -9.50 -4.03 22.96
N CYS A 112 -8.93 -3.21 22.06
CA CYS A 112 -9.69 -2.52 21.02
C CYS A 112 -10.04 -3.43 19.83
N TRP A 113 -9.19 -4.41 19.50
CA TRP A 113 -9.40 -5.26 18.32
C TRP A 113 -10.21 -6.53 18.63
N LEU A 114 -10.15 -7.02 19.87
CA LEU A 114 -10.88 -8.23 20.30
C LEU A 114 -12.41 -8.14 20.09
N PRO A 115 -13.09 -7.00 20.34
CA PRO A 115 -14.51 -6.87 20.03
C PRO A 115 -14.84 -7.13 18.55
N CYS A 116 -13.99 -6.61 17.64
CA CYS A 116 -14.14 -6.87 16.20
C CYS A 116 -13.93 -8.36 15.87
N TYR A 117 -12.94 -9.01 16.49
CA TYR A 117 -12.73 -10.45 16.32
C TYR A 117 -13.93 -11.28 16.78
N LEU A 118 -14.52 -10.96 17.94
CA LEU A 118 -15.70 -11.65 18.46
C LEU A 118 -16.93 -11.43 17.57
N ALA A 119 -17.09 -10.21 17.03
CA ALA A 119 -18.17 -9.86 16.12
C ALA A 119 -18.06 -10.62 14.78
N TYR A 120 -16.85 -10.81 14.26
CA TYR A 120 -16.60 -11.46 12.97
C TYR A 120 -16.08 -12.89 13.08
N TYR A 121 -16.24 -13.56 14.22
CA TYR A 121 -15.77 -14.94 14.39
C TYR A 121 -16.29 -15.86 13.27
N PRO A 122 -15.46 -16.70 12.66
CA PRO A 122 -14.04 -17.03 12.89
C PRO A 122 -13.05 -16.03 12.28
N GLY A 123 -13.51 -15.01 11.58
CA GLY A 123 -12.78 -13.99 10.86
C GLY A 123 -13.56 -13.52 9.65
N ILE A 124 -13.11 -12.48 8.98
CA ILE A 124 -13.72 -12.02 7.71
C ILE A 124 -13.12 -12.85 6.57
N CYS A 125 -13.93 -13.76 6.02
CA CYS A 125 -13.56 -14.65 4.93
C CYS A 125 -14.19 -14.18 3.62
N ALA A 126 -13.40 -13.47 2.80
CA ALA A 126 -13.82 -12.92 1.52
C ALA A 126 -13.45 -13.85 0.34
N TYR A 127 -13.59 -13.37 -0.90
CA TYR A 127 -13.31 -14.11 -2.13
C TYR A 127 -11.94 -14.82 -2.17
N ASP A 128 -10.88 -14.20 -1.65
CA ASP A 128 -9.55 -14.82 -1.60
C ASP A 128 -9.60 -16.13 -0.79
N ALA A 129 -10.38 -16.17 0.30
CA ALA A 129 -10.55 -17.34 1.14
C ALA A 129 -11.29 -18.48 0.41
N THR A 130 -12.30 -18.17 -0.43
CA THR A 130 -13.04 -19.21 -1.20
C THR A 130 -12.11 -19.88 -2.20
N ILE A 131 -11.31 -19.10 -2.93
CA ILE A 131 -10.36 -19.63 -3.90
C ILE A 131 -9.31 -20.51 -3.20
N GLN A 132 -8.72 -20.03 -2.11
CA GLN A 132 -7.68 -20.75 -1.38
C GLN A 132 -8.21 -22.04 -0.71
N THR A 133 -9.38 -21.99 -0.10
CA THR A 133 -10.00 -23.18 0.49
C THR A 133 -10.44 -24.18 -0.59
N GLY A 134 -10.86 -23.70 -1.77
CA GLY A 134 -11.11 -24.55 -2.94
C GLY A 134 -9.86 -25.31 -3.39
N GLN A 135 -8.71 -24.65 -3.45
CA GLN A 135 -7.43 -25.32 -3.75
C GLN A 135 -7.05 -26.36 -2.69
N ILE A 136 -7.32 -26.08 -1.41
CA ILE A 136 -7.02 -27.01 -0.31
C ILE A 136 -7.89 -28.28 -0.44
N VAL A 137 -9.18 -28.13 -0.68
CA VAL A 137 -10.11 -29.25 -0.78
C VAL A 137 -9.85 -30.09 -2.05
N SER A 138 -9.56 -29.44 -3.17
CA SER A 138 -9.25 -30.15 -4.43
C SER A 138 -7.85 -30.76 -4.46
N GLY A 139 -6.93 -30.31 -3.58
CA GLY A 139 -5.51 -30.67 -3.64
C GLY A 139 -4.76 -30.11 -4.85
N SER A 140 -5.37 -29.21 -5.62
CA SER A 140 -4.78 -28.58 -6.80
C SER A 140 -4.39 -27.14 -6.47
N TYR A 141 -3.10 -26.88 -6.39
CA TYR A 141 -2.56 -25.59 -5.99
C TYR A 141 -2.07 -24.78 -7.20
N ASN A 142 -2.30 -23.47 -7.17
CA ASN A 142 -1.67 -22.50 -8.08
C ASN A 142 -1.29 -21.23 -7.32
N ASP A 143 -0.45 -20.38 -7.91
CA ASP A 143 0.04 -19.17 -7.26
C ASP A 143 -0.78 -17.90 -7.59
N HIS A 144 -2.02 -18.04 -8.03
CA HIS A 144 -2.94 -16.91 -8.12
C HIS A 144 -3.06 -16.19 -6.77
N HIS A 145 -3.12 -16.98 -5.69
CA HIS A 145 -2.87 -16.48 -4.32
C HIS A 145 -1.58 -17.10 -3.77
N PRO A 146 -0.81 -16.36 -2.92
CA PRO A 146 0.44 -16.86 -2.38
C PRO A 146 0.30 -18.20 -1.69
N ILE A 147 1.03 -19.19 -2.17
CA ILE A 147 1.00 -20.58 -1.66
C ILE A 147 1.26 -20.63 -0.14
N ALA A 148 2.16 -19.77 0.36
CA ALA A 148 2.45 -19.69 1.80
C ALA A 148 1.19 -19.39 2.63
N HIS A 149 0.32 -18.49 2.17
CA HIS A 149 -0.95 -18.19 2.85
C HIS A 149 -1.94 -19.34 2.72
N THR A 150 -2.05 -19.95 1.54
CA THR A 150 -2.91 -21.14 1.33
C THR A 150 -2.51 -22.28 2.26
N LEU A 151 -1.21 -22.51 2.45
CA LEU A 151 -0.71 -23.53 3.39
C LEU A 151 -0.96 -23.18 4.86
N LEU A 152 -0.94 -21.90 5.24
CA LEU A 152 -1.35 -21.48 6.60
C LEU A 152 -2.83 -21.81 6.84
N ILE A 153 -3.71 -21.51 5.87
CA ILE A 153 -5.13 -21.86 5.95
C ILE A 153 -5.29 -23.38 6.04
N ALA A 154 -4.61 -24.14 5.19
CA ALA A 154 -4.66 -25.60 5.23
C ALA A 154 -4.22 -26.19 6.58
N GLY A 155 -3.13 -25.66 7.13
CA GLY A 155 -2.64 -26.04 8.45
C GLY A 155 -3.64 -25.73 9.57
N ALA A 156 -4.27 -24.56 9.50
CA ALA A 156 -5.29 -24.13 10.45
C ALA A 156 -6.54 -25.03 10.39
N MET A 157 -7.06 -25.29 9.18
CA MET A 157 -8.20 -26.20 9.01
C MET A 157 -7.90 -27.59 9.56
N ARG A 158 -6.76 -28.19 9.21
CA ARG A 158 -6.34 -29.50 9.73
C ARG A 158 -6.18 -29.51 11.26
N LEU A 159 -5.62 -28.45 11.83
CA LEU A 159 -5.47 -28.30 13.29
C LEU A 159 -6.84 -28.23 13.97
N GLY A 160 -7.77 -27.46 13.39
CA GLY A 160 -9.14 -27.36 13.88
C GLY A 160 -9.86 -28.72 13.83
N GLU A 161 -9.82 -29.41 12.69
CA GLU A 161 -10.43 -30.73 12.50
C GLU A 161 -9.86 -31.78 13.45
N SER A 162 -8.53 -31.87 13.56
CA SER A 162 -7.87 -32.88 14.38
C SER A 162 -7.96 -32.61 15.89
N GLY A 163 -7.95 -31.32 16.29
CA GLY A 163 -7.94 -30.93 17.69
C GLY A 163 -9.31 -30.65 18.29
N PHE A 164 -10.25 -30.17 17.47
CA PHE A 164 -11.57 -29.69 17.92
C PHE A 164 -12.74 -30.28 17.12
N GLY A 165 -12.47 -31.06 16.08
CA GLY A 165 -13.50 -31.64 15.21
C GLY A 165 -14.16 -30.64 14.25
N ASP A 166 -13.57 -29.46 14.05
CA ASP A 166 -14.18 -28.35 13.33
C ASP A 166 -13.13 -27.44 12.66
N SER A 167 -13.18 -27.30 11.35
CA SER A 167 -12.32 -26.41 10.57
C SER A 167 -12.50 -24.94 10.96
N ASN A 168 -13.71 -24.54 11.34
CA ASN A 168 -14.04 -23.15 11.70
C ASN A 168 -13.21 -22.66 12.90
N THR A 169 -13.07 -23.51 13.92
CA THR A 169 -12.21 -23.23 15.08
C THR A 169 -10.75 -23.06 14.66
N GLY A 170 -10.27 -23.88 13.73
CA GLY A 170 -8.92 -23.73 13.19
C GLY A 170 -8.69 -22.39 12.50
N ILE A 171 -9.65 -21.95 11.67
CA ILE A 171 -9.61 -20.62 11.04
C ILE A 171 -9.63 -19.51 12.09
N ALA A 172 -10.49 -19.61 13.10
CA ALA A 172 -10.54 -18.64 14.18
C ALA A 172 -9.19 -18.51 14.91
N MET A 173 -8.50 -19.64 15.17
CA MET A 173 -7.17 -19.63 15.78
C MET A 173 -6.13 -18.93 14.89
N LEU A 174 -6.15 -19.16 13.56
CA LEU A 174 -5.25 -18.50 12.64
C LEU A 174 -5.49 -16.99 12.60
N VAL A 175 -6.75 -16.56 12.53
CA VAL A 175 -7.14 -15.15 12.53
C VAL A 175 -6.77 -14.48 13.85
N PHE A 176 -6.98 -15.15 14.98
CA PHE A 176 -6.54 -14.65 16.28
C PHE A 176 -5.03 -14.50 16.35
N LEU A 177 -4.28 -15.51 15.88
CA LEU A 177 -2.82 -15.46 15.83
C LEU A 177 -2.30 -14.28 14.99
N GLN A 178 -2.84 -14.08 13.80
CA GLN A 178 -2.42 -12.94 12.96
C GLN A 178 -2.73 -11.59 13.63
N MET A 179 -3.89 -11.44 14.27
CA MET A 179 -4.27 -10.25 15.03
C MET A 179 -3.26 -9.97 16.15
N VAL A 180 -2.91 -10.99 16.92
CA VAL A 180 -1.92 -10.89 18.01
C VAL A 180 -0.54 -10.52 17.46
N LEU A 181 -0.07 -11.17 16.42
CA LEU A 181 1.25 -10.88 15.82
C LEU A 181 1.33 -9.46 15.27
N LEU A 182 0.27 -8.98 14.64
CA LEU A 182 0.20 -7.60 14.16
C LEU A 182 0.25 -6.60 15.32
N ALA A 183 -0.50 -6.86 16.40
CA ALA A 183 -0.48 -6.05 17.63
C ALA A 183 0.90 -6.07 18.31
N VAL A 184 1.58 -7.22 18.37
CA VAL A 184 2.95 -7.39 18.89
C VAL A 184 3.93 -6.53 18.09
N ALA A 185 3.89 -6.58 16.76
CA ALA A 185 4.77 -5.79 15.91
C ALA A 185 4.52 -4.28 16.07
N PHE A 186 3.26 -3.84 16.11
CA PHE A 186 2.90 -2.44 16.32
C PHE A 186 3.35 -1.93 17.70
N ALA A 187 3.05 -2.67 18.79
CA ALA A 187 3.49 -2.35 20.14
C ALA A 187 5.04 -2.34 20.25
N GLY A 188 5.71 -3.22 19.50
CA GLY A 188 7.16 -3.20 19.33
C GLY A 188 7.67 -1.90 18.74
N GLY A 189 7.01 -1.40 17.68
CA GLY A 189 7.30 -0.10 17.07
C GLY A 189 7.09 1.07 18.03
N VAL A 190 5.95 1.11 18.75
CA VAL A 190 5.67 2.13 19.79
C VAL A 190 6.77 2.12 20.85
N THR A 191 7.13 0.94 21.33
CA THR A 191 8.19 0.78 22.34
C THR A 191 9.55 1.21 21.84
N LEU A 192 9.84 0.92 20.56
CA LEU A 192 11.06 1.36 19.91
C LEU A 192 11.15 2.89 19.91
N LEU A 193 10.09 3.58 19.50
CA LEU A 193 10.03 5.04 19.48
C LEU A 193 10.08 5.64 20.89
N TYR A 194 9.43 5.00 21.88
CA TYR A 194 9.56 5.40 23.28
C TYR A 194 11.02 5.35 23.74
N ARG A 195 11.72 4.23 23.46
CA ARG A 195 13.16 4.07 23.78
C ARG A 195 14.05 5.07 23.05
N ARG A 196 13.57 5.68 21.96
CA ARG A 196 14.23 6.73 21.19
C ARG A 196 13.98 8.13 21.75
N GLY A 197 13.21 8.24 22.82
CA GLY A 197 12.88 9.51 23.44
C GLY A 197 11.87 10.34 22.64
N VAL A 198 11.05 9.72 21.79
CA VAL A 198 9.93 10.40 21.12
C VAL A 198 8.96 10.90 22.18
N SER A 199 8.47 12.14 22.02
CA SER A 199 7.61 12.77 23.02
C SER A 199 6.30 11.97 23.23
N GLY A 200 5.80 11.98 24.50
CA GLY A 200 4.60 11.26 24.88
C GLY A 200 3.38 11.60 24.03
N LYS A 201 3.23 12.85 23.57
CA LYS A 201 2.12 13.28 22.71
C LYS A 201 2.11 12.51 21.38
N TRP A 202 3.26 12.33 20.75
CA TRP A 202 3.37 11.56 19.51
C TRP A 202 3.12 10.06 19.75
N LEU A 203 3.60 9.53 20.88
CA LEU A 203 3.37 8.11 21.23
C LEU A 203 1.90 7.84 21.52
N ILE A 204 1.21 8.75 22.22
CA ILE A 204 -0.24 8.66 22.46
C ILE A 204 -1.00 8.75 21.12
N GLY A 205 -0.65 9.69 20.25
CA GLY A 205 -1.27 9.79 18.92
C GLY A 205 -1.07 8.54 18.08
N LEU A 206 0.14 7.97 18.08
CA LEU A 206 0.45 6.72 17.39
C LEU A 206 -0.34 5.54 17.97
N GLN A 207 -0.39 5.43 19.30
CA GLN A 207 -1.15 4.40 19.98
C GLN A 207 -2.64 4.52 19.68
N ALA A 208 -3.19 5.75 19.73
CA ALA A 208 -4.59 6.03 19.39
C ALA A 208 -4.90 5.67 17.93
N PHE A 209 -3.99 5.97 17.00
CA PHE A 209 -4.12 5.56 15.60
C PHE A 209 -4.20 4.03 15.48
N GLY A 210 -3.29 3.29 16.13
CA GLY A 210 -3.32 1.82 16.15
C GLY A 210 -4.60 1.25 16.76
N MET A 211 -5.13 1.87 17.81
CA MET A 211 -6.34 1.40 18.52
C MET A 211 -7.63 1.74 17.78
N PHE A 212 -7.78 2.96 17.29
CA PHE A 212 -9.07 3.52 16.90
C PHE A 212 -9.24 3.73 15.40
N TYR A 213 -8.20 3.51 14.59
CA TYR A 213 -8.40 3.53 13.15
C TYR A 213 -9.15 2.26 12.73
N PRO A 214 -10.42 2.37 12.29
CA PRO A 214 -11.27 1.20 12.11
C PRO A 214 -10.71 0.19 11.12
N PHE A 215 -9.96 0.66 10.13
CA PHE A 215 -9.38 -0.22 9.12
C PHE A 215 -8.34 -1.20 9.72
N HIS A 216 -7.64 -0.83 10.81
CA HIS A 216 -6.76 -1.77 11.52
C HIS A 216 -7.54 -2.92 12.15
N MET A 217 -8.72 -2.63 12.73
CA MET A 217 -9.57 -3.64 13.35
C MET A 217 -10.06 -4.65 12.30
N TYR A 218 -10.63 -4.15 11.19
CA TYR A 218 -11.13 -5.01 10.11
C TYR A 218 -10.01 -5.84 9.47
N MET A 219 -8.89 -5.21 9.14
CA MET A 219 -7.76 -5.92 8.53
C MET A 219 -7.20 -6.98 9.48
N SER A 220 -7.07 -6.69 10.78
CA SER A 220 -6.50 -7.64 11.75
C SER A 220 -7.28 -8.95 11.83
N VAL A 221 -8.60 -8.92 11.57
CA VAL A 221 -9.48 -10.08 11.62
C VAL A 221 -9.86 -10.63 10.22
N SER A 222 -9.29 -10.10 9.16
CA SER A 222 -9.53 -10.57 7.80
C SER A 222 -8.60 -11.71 7.42
N LEU A 223 -9.16 -12.82 6.94
CA LEU A 223 -8.39 -13.98 6.45
C LEU A 223 -7.84 -13.71 5.05
N ILE A 224 -6.89 -12.81 4.95
CA ILE A 224 -6.26 -12.40 3.69
C ILE A 224 -4.74 -12.29 3.81
N LYS A 225 -4.05 -12.58 2.72
CA LYS A 225 -2.58 -12.50 2.59
C LYS A 225 -2.00 -11.12 2.92
N ASP A 226 -2.80 -10.06 2.70
CA ASP A 226 -2.39 -8.67 2.89
C ASP A 226 -2.04 -8.33 4.34
N VAL A 227 -2.65 -8.99 5.31
CA VAL A 227 -2.36 -8.82 6.74
C VAL A 227 -0.96 -9.35 7.08
N TRP A 228 -0.64 -10.56 6.62
CA TRP A 228 0.68 -11.16 6.81
C TRP A 228 1.78 -10.38 6.11
N PHE A 229 1.50 -9.95 4.87
CA PHE A 229 2.39 -9.05 4.15
C PHE A 229 2.66 -7.75 4.92
N SER A 230 1.60 -7.12 5.45
CA SER A 230 1.71 -5.86 6.20
C SER A 230 2.45 -6.02 7.51
N LEU A 231 2.28 -7.15 8.20
CA LEU A 231 3.05 -7.52 9.38
C LEU A 231 4.56 -7.55 9.08
N PHE A 232 4.95 -8.27 8.03
CA PHE A 232 6.35 -8.37 7.64
C PHE A 232 6.89 -7.03 7.11
N PHE A 233 6.08 -6.26 6.38
CA PHE A 233 6.44 -4.93 5.90
C PHE A 233 6.71 -3.97 7.07
N LEU A 234 5.89 -4.00 8.13
CA LEU A 234 6.11 -3.23 9.35
C LEU A 234 7.40 -3.62 10.05
N ILE A 235 7.63 -4.92 10.28
CA ILE A 235 8.85 -5.40 10.93
C ILE A 235 10.09 -5.01 10.13
N GLN A 236 10.06 -5.19 8.81
CA GLN A 236 11.14 -4.81 7.91
C GLN A 236 11.42 -3.31 7.96
N MET A 237 10.37 -2.48 7.91
CA MET A 237 10.50 -1.03 7.96
C MET A 237 11.12 -0.56 9.27
N LEU A 238 10.67 -1.09 10.41
CA LEU A 238 11.24 -0.77 11.73
C LEU A 238 12.71 -1.19 11.82
N ALA A 239 13.04 -2.39 11.33
CA ALA A 239 14.41 -2.87 11.29
C ALA A 239 15.30 -2.00 10.39
N LEU A 240 14.82 -1.65 9.19
CA LEU A 240 15.52 -0.80 8.23
C LEU A 240 15.84 0.58 8.81
N CYS A 241 14.85 1.25 9.42
CA CYS A 241 15.03 2.53 10.10
C CYS A 241 16.08 2.44 11.23
N GLU A 242 16.09 1.33 11.99
CA GLU A 242 17.05 1.14 13.08
C GLU A 242 18.48 0.84 12.57
N MET A 243 18.63 0.06 11.51
CA MET A 243 19.92 -0.20 10.87
C MET A 243 20.56 1.11 10.39
N ILE A 244 19.78 1.98 9.73
CA ILE A 244 20.26 3.30 9.26
C ILE A 244 20.67 4.19 10.44
N ARG A 245 19.82 4.24 11.46
CA ARG A 245 20.07 5.10 12.62
C ARG A 245 21.28 4.67 13.44
N ARG A 246 21.45 3.36 13.66
CA ARG A 246 22.54 2.82 14.47
C ARG A 246 23.89 2.84 13.79
N LYS A 247 23.90 2.91 12.46
CA LYS A 247 25.11 2.91 11.61
C LYS A 247 26.11 1.78 11.91
N ARG A 248 25.60 0.64 12.43
CA ARG A 248 26.47 -0.52 12.73
C ARG A 248 26.87 -1.23 11.45
N THR A 249 28.16 -1.47 11.29
CA THR A 249 28.70 -2.20 10.14
C THR A 249 28.78 -3.71 10.38
N LYS A 250 28.76 -4.15 11.62
CA LYS A 250 28.65 -5.58 11.99
C LYS A 250 27.16 -5.97 12.07
N PRO A 251 26.79 -7.18 11.64
CA PRO A 251 25.42 -7.70 11.80
C PRO A 251 24.95 -7.67 13.26
N ASP A 252 23.67 -7.36 13.47
CA ASP A 252 22.99 -7.40 14.76
C ASP A 252 21.56 -7.95 14.61
N GLY A 253 20.78 -7.96 15.71
CA GLY A 253 19.43 -8.51 15.70
C GLY A 253 18.49 -7.80 14.70
N TYR A 254 18.76 -6.54 14.31
CA TYR A 254 17.95 -5.86 13.29
C TYR A 254 18.25 -6.34 11.87
N ASP A 255 19.47 -6.80 11.63
CA ASP A 255 19.81 -7.45 10.35
C ASP A 255 19.04 -8.77 10.20
N VAL A 256 18.89 -9.54 11.27
CA VAL A 256 18.10 -10.77 11.30
C VAL A 256 16.61 -10.47 11.11
N LEU A 257 16.07 -9.48 11.82
CA LEU A 257 14.67 -9.06 11.67
C LEU A 257 14.38 -8.58 10.25
N PHE A 258 15.28 -7.77 9.67
CA PHE A 258 15.18 -7.34 8.28
C PHE A 258 15.17 -8.53 7.33
N PHE A 259 16.09 -9.46 7.49
CA PHE A 259 16.23 -10.65 6.65
C PHE A 259 14.97 -11.52 6.68
N VAL A 260 14.51 -11.89 7.87
CA VAL A 260 13.32 -12.75 8.05
C VAL A 260 12.06 -12.05 7.53
N ALA A 261 11.89 -10.77 7.85
CA ALA A 261 10.74 -10.00 7.38
C ALA A 261 10.74 -9.84 5.85
N SER A 262 11.92 -9.67 5.23
CA SER A 262 12.06 -9.59 3.78
C SER A 262 11.67 -10.89 3.08
N ILE A 263 11.98 -12.05 3.66
CA ILE A 263 11.52 -13.35 3.15
C ILE A 263 10.00 -13.44 3.28
N GLY A 264 9.46 -13.13 4.46
CA GLY A 264 8.01 -13.12 4.70
C GLY A 264 7.25 -12.27 3.69
N MET A 265 7.71 -11.03 3.43
CA MET A 265 7.10 -10.17 2.40
C MET A 265 7.02 -10.85 1.04
N GLN A 266 8.09 -11.51 0.59
CA GLN A 266 8.13 -12.19 -0.71
C GLN A 266 7.18 -13.40 -0.78
N LEU A 267 7.01 -14.11 0.34
CA LEU A 267 6.16 -15.30 0.42
C LEU A 267 4.66 -14.96 0.43
N PHE A 268 4.28 -13.77 0.92
CA PHE A 268 2.87 -13.36 1.03
C PHE A 268 2.39 -12.44 -0.09
N ARG A 269 3.29 -11.75 -0.82
CA ARG A 269 2.93 -10.98 -2.04
C ARG A 269 4.12 -10.83 -2.97
N ASN A 270 3.89 -11.04 -4.27
CA ASN A 270 4.89 -10.83 -5.32
C ASN A 270 5.41 -9.38 -5.37
N ASN A 271 4.54 -8.40 -5.06
CA ASN A 271 4.91 -6.97 -4.95
C ASN A 271 6.06 -6.72 -3.97
N GLY A 272 6.19 -7.54 -2.92
CA GLY A 272 7.29 -7.45 -1.96
C GLY A 272 8.67 -7.61 -2.60
N ARG A 273 8.80 -8.53 -3.57
CA ARG A 273 10.05 -8.75 -4.32
C ARG A 273 10.43 -7.51 -5.13
N TYR A 274 9.48 -6.90 -5.83
CA TYR A 274 9.74 -5.71 -6.64
C TYR A 274 10.10 -4.50 -5.77
N ALA A 275 9.44 -4.32 -4.63
CA ALA A 275 9.79 -3.29 -3.66
C ALA A 275 11.23 -3.47 -3.13
N MET A 276 11.64 -4.72 -2.87
CA MET A 276 13.00 -5.06 -2.46
C MET A 276 14.03 -4.80 -3.56
N LEU A 277 13.70 -5.01 -4.83
CA LEU A 277 14.58 -4.67 -5.95
C LEU A 277 14.82 -3.16 -6.05
N VAL A 278 13.78 -2.35 -5.83
CA VAL A 278 13.93 -0.87 -5.78
C VAL A 278 14.81 -0.46 -4.59
N LEU A 279 14.61 -1.05 -3.41
CA LEU A 279 15.47 -0.84 -2.25
C LEU A 279 16.93 -1.22 -2.57
N ALA A 280 17.17 -2.37 -3.19
CA ALA A 280 18.51 -2.83 -3.57
C ALA A 280 19.19 -1.85 -4.55
N ALA A 281 18.44 -1.34 -5.54
CA ALA A 281 18.95 -0.34 -6.49
C ALA A 281 19.34 0.97 -5.77
N VAL A 282 18.54 1.44 -4.81
CA VAL A 282 18.86 2.64 -4.02
C VAL A 282 20.07 2.40 -3.10
N LEU A 283 20.17 1.22 -2.47
CA LEU A 283 21.34 0.84 -1.67
C LEU A 283 22.60 0.75 -2.53
N LEU A 284 22.51 0.19 -3.74
CA LEU A 284 23.61 0.14 -4.70
C LEU A 284 24.05 1.56 -5.10
N ALA A 285 23.10 2.44 -5.40
CA ALA A 285 23.39 3.84 -5.66
C ALA A 285 24.07 4.53 -4.47
N ALA A 286 23.65 4.23 -3.23
CA ALA A 286 24.30 4.73 -2.02
C ALA A 286 25.72 4.20 -1.85
N VAL A 287 26.02 2.95 -2.25
CA VAL A 287 27.38 2.39 -2.25
C VAL A 287 28.28 3.07 -3.31
N ILE A 288 27.74 3.35 -4.50
CA ILE A 288 28.51 3.92 -5.62
C ILE A 288 28.73 5.42 -5.44
N PHE A 289 27.67 6.16 -5.15
CA PHE A 289 27.67 7.62 -5.15
C PHE A 289 27.70 8.24 -3.74
N GLY A 290 27.47 7.44 -2.69
CA GLY A 290 27.48 7.91 -1.30
C GLY A 290 28.89 8.25 -0.84
N LYS A 291 29.04 9.45 -0.23
CA LYS A 291 30.34 9.91 0.29
C LYS A 291 30.65 9.38 1.69
N THR A 292 29.65 8.91 2.41
CA THR A 292 29.75 8.45 3.81
C THR A 292 29.09 7.08 3.99
N ASP A 293 29.46 6.38 5.04
CA ASP A 293 28.80 5.14 5.48
C ASP A 293 28.81 3.97 4.45
N ARG A 294 29.75 3.96 3.50
CA ARG A 294 29.82 2.95 2.41
C ARG A 294 29.81 1.51 2.93
N LYS A 295 30.47 1.23 4.05
CA LYS A 295 30.49 -0.12 4.68
C LYS A 295 29.09 -0.52 5.18
N LEU A 296 28.32 0.46 5.70
CA LEU A 296 26.94 0.24 6.12
C LEU A 296 26.05 -0.10 4.91
N TRP A 297 26.13 0.72 3.85
CA TRP A 297 25.33 0.51 2.65
C TRP A 297 25.65 -0.81 1.96
N LEU A 298 26.93 -1.21 1.93
CA LEU A 298 27.34 -2.51 1.39
C LEU A 298 26.79 -3.67 2.22
N LYS A 299 26.83 -3.58 3.57
CA LYS A 299 26.22 -4.58 4.46
C LYS A 299 24.72 -4.70 4.21
N MET A 300 24.01 -3.56 4.13
CA MET A 300 22.57 -3.56 3.91
C MET A 300 22.20 -4.10 2.52
N LEU A 301 22.97 -3.77 1.48
CA LEU A 301 22.80 -4.30 0.15
C LEU A 301 23.01 -5.83 0.13
N GLY A 302 24.07 -6.32 0.81
CA GLY A 302 24.33 -7.75 0.95
C GLY A 302 23.18 -8.49 1.65
N ASN A 303 22.66 -7.92 2.75
CA ASN A 303 21.52 -8.48 3.46
C ASN A 303 20.25 -8.49 2.59
N CYS A 304 20.00 -7.40 1.84
CA CYS A 304 18.90 -7.31 0.89
C CYS A 304 19.00 -8.36 -0.23
N ALA A 305 20.19 -8.49 -0.84
CA ALA A 305 20.44 -9.48 -1.89
C ALA A 305 20.27 -10.92 -1.37
N LEU A 306 20.83 -11.21 -0.19
CA LEU A 306 20.69 -12.52 0.46
C LEU A 306 19.20 -12.84 0.75
N ALA A 307 18.42 -11.86 1.21
CA ALA A 307 16.99 -12.02 1.47
C ALA A 307 16.20 -12.26 0.17
N LEU A 308 16.56 -11.58 -0.95
CA LEU A 308 15.95 -11.81 -2.25
C LEU A 308 16.20 -13.23 -2.74
N VAL A 309 17.43 -13.72 -2.62
CA VAL A 309 17.79 -15.10 -3.00
C VAL A 309 17.08 -16.10 -2.11
N ALA A 310 17.14 -15.93 -0.79
CA ALA A 310 16.50 -16.84 0.17
C ALA A 310 14.99 -16.90 -0.02
N GLY A 311 14.31 -15.75 -0.21
CA GLY A 311 12.88 -15.70 -0.48
C GLY A 311 12.51 -16.42 -1.78
N SER A 312 13.33 -16.27 -2.83
CA SER A 312 13.15 -16.99 -4.10
C SER A 312 13.33 -18.49 -3.95
N LEU A 313 14.32 -18.94 -3.17
CA LEU A 313 14.54 -20.35 -2.88
C LEU A 313 13.41 -20.95 -2.03
N CYS A 314 12.93 -20.23 -1.01
CA CYS A 314 11.78 -20.64 -0.21
C CYS A 314 10.53 -20.80 -1.10
N LEU A 315 10.27 -19.84 -1.99
CA LEU A 315 9.14 -19.91 -2.90
C LEU A 315 9.27 -21.12 -3.86
N ALA A 316 10.44 -21.32 -4.47
CA ALA A 316 10.69 -22.49 -5.32
C ALA A 316 10.53 -23.81 -4.56
N GLY A 317 10.94 -23.85 -3.28
CA GLY A 317 10.71 -24.99 -2.40
C GLY A 317 9.22 -25.26 -2.16
N LEU A 318 8.42 -24.20 -1.92
CA LEU A 318 6.97 -24.32 -1.76
C LEU A 318 6.30 -24.88 -3.04
N PHE A 319 6.66 -24.36 -4.22
CA PHE A 319 6.17 -24.87 -5.49
C PHE A 319 6.49 -26.36 -5.66
N ARG A 320 7.73 -26.76 -5.35
CA ARG A 320 8.16 -28.16 -5.48
C ARG A 320 7.42 -29.11 -4.52
N VAL A 321 7.19 -28.65 -3.28
CA VAL A 321 6.52 -29.50 -2.25
C VAL A 321 5.02 -29.60 -2.51
N THR A 322 4.39 -28.53 -2.99
CA THR A 322 2.93 -28.51 -3.24
C THR A 322 2.54 -28.98 -4.63
N GLY A 323 3.50 -29.07 -5.58
CA GLY A 323 3.19 -29.29 -6.99
C GLY A 323 2.41 -28.15 -7.63
N ALA A 324 2.43 -26.95 -7.02
CA ALA A 324 1.63 -25.83 -7.49
C ALA A 324 1.99 -25.40 -8.90
N GLU A 325 0.97 -25.09 -9.69
CA GLU A 325 1.13 -24.51 -11.02
C GLU A 325 1.38 -23.01 -10.94
N GLN A 326 2.11 -22.49 -11.92
CA GLN A 326 2.26 -21.03 -12.06
C GLN A 326 0.92 -20.43 -12.48
N GLY A 327 0.51 -19.38 -11.79
CA GLY A 327 -0.68 -18.60 -12.11
C GLY A 327 -0.62 -17.99 -13.51
N ASP A 328 -1.78 -17.60 -14.01
CA ASP A 328 -1.90 -17.05 -15.34
C ASP A 328 -1.14 -15.71 -15.46
N ARG A 329 -0.36 -15.57 -16.51
CA ARG A 329 0.38 -14.34 -16.82
C ARG A 329 -0.51 -13.13 -17.06
N ARG A 330 -1.81 -13.32 -17.31
CA ARG A 330 -2.79 -12.23 -17.48
C ARG A 330 -2.81 -11.24 -16.33
N GLU A 331 -2.44 -11.67 -15.11
CA GLU A 331 -2.36 -10.79 -13.95
C GLU A 331 -1.35 -9.64 -14.13
N MET A 332 -0.30 -9.85 -14.91
CA MET A 332 0.72 -8.85 -15.22
C MET A 332 0.31 -7.90 -16.36
N LEU A 333 -0.78 -8.23 -17.06
CA LEU A 333 -1.23 -7.52 -18.26
C LEU A 333 -2.42 -6.58 -18.01
N SER A 334 -2.80 -6.35 -16.75
CA SER A 334 -3.95 -5.52 -16.38
C SER A 334 -3.99 -4.17 -17.09
N MET A 335 -2.85 -3.48 -17.16
CA MET A 335 -2.75 -2.18 -17.83
C MET A 335 -2.88 -2.29 -19.37
N PRO A 336 -2.08 -3.10 -20.08
CA PRO A 336 -2.25 -3.30 -21.52
C PRO A 336 -3.65 -3.77 -21.92
N ILE A 337 -4.27 -4.65 -21.11
CA ILE A 337 -5.64 -5.13 -21.35
C ILE A 337 -6.63 -3.97 -21.39
N GLN A 338 -6.60 -3.09 -20.39
CA GLN A 338 -7.46 -1.91 -20.32
C GLN A 338 -7.24 -0.97 -21.48
N GLN A 339 -5.99 -0.73 -21.84
CA GLN A 339 -5.62 0.17 -22.92
C GLN A 339 -6.09 -0.33 -24.29
N LEU A 340 -5.89 -1.62 -24.58
CA LEU A 340 -6.33 -2.23 -25.82
C LEU A 340 -7.86 -2.31 -25.93
N ALA A 341 -8.54 -2.67 -24.84
CA ALA A 341 -10.00 -2.70 -24.81
C ALA A 341 -10.60 -1.31 -25.07
N ARG A 342 -10.03 -0.26 -24.45
CA ARG A 342 -10.45 1.12 -24.70
C ARG A 342 -10.23 1.54 -26.14
N CYS A 343 -9.04 1.29 -26.71
CA CYS A 343 -8.78 1.62 -28.10
C CYS A 343 -9.76 0.93 -29.06
N MET A 344 -10.11 -0.32 -28.80
CA MET A 344 -11.09 -1.05 -29.62
C MET A 344 -12.48 -0.42 -29.56
N LEU A 345 -12.91 0.03 -28.37
CA LEU A 345 -14.23 0.67 -28.20
C LEU A 345 -14.32 2.06 -28.85
N PHE A 346 -13.22 2.82 -28.92
CA PHE A 346 -13.21 4.19 -29.45
C PHE A 346 -12.83 4.28 -30.93
N HIS A 347 -12.12 3.27 -31.46
CA HIS A 347 -11.53 3.34 -32.80
C HIS A 347 -11.72 2.07 -33.64
N GLY A 348 -12.32 1.01 -33.04
CA GLY A 348 -12.47 -0.29 -33.69
C GLY A 348 -13.58 -0.36 -34.75
N GLY A 349 -14.51 0.59 -34.79
CA GLY A 349 -15.69 0.51 -35.62
C GLY A 349 -16.67 -0.57 -35.14
N VAL A 350 -16.72 -0.82 -33.85
CA VAL A 350 -17.59 -1.86 -33.23
C VAL A 350 -18.98 -1.34 -32.87
N GLY A 351 -19.20 -0.01 -33.00
CA GLY A 351 -20.49 0.65 -32.78
C GLY A 351 -20.96 0.70 -31.32
N GLU A 352 -20.08 0.44 -30.35
CA GLU A 352 -20.43 0.40 -28.93
C GLU A 352 -20.58 1.80 -28.31
N LEU A 353 -19.90 2.79 -28.87
CA LEU A 353 -19.89 4.16 -28.40
C LEU A 353 -20.22 5.12 -29.55
N GLU A 354 -20.87 6.24 -29.24
CA GLU A 354 -21.11 7.31 -30.21
C GLU A 354 -19.80 7.93 -30.74
N GLN A 355 -18.71 7.85 -29.96
CA GLN A 355 -17.39 8.35 -30.33
C GLN A 355 -16.53 7.32 -31.08
N ASP A 356 -17.06 6.14 -31.41
CA ASP A 356 -16.33 5.14 -32.18
C ASP A 356 -16.15 5.64 -33.61
N ASP A 357 -14.93 6.03 -33.98
CA ASP A 357 -14.59 6.63 -35.25
C ASP A 357 -14.20 5.61 -36.34
N GLY A 358 -14.05 4.34 -36.00
CA GLY A 358 -13.71 3.27 -36.93
C GLY A 358 -12.33 3.38 -37.59
N THR A 359 -11.43 4.20 -37.04
CA THR A 359 -10.14 4.54 -37.71
C THR A 359 -9.04 3.50 -37.48
N MET A 360 -9.27 2.49 -36.64
CA MET A 360 -8.28 1.43 -36.35
C MET A 360 -8.06 0.54 -37.57
N ASP A 361 -6.82 0.23 -37.85
CA ASP A 361 -6.43 -0.70 -38.92
C ASP A 361 -6.85 -2.13 -38.65
N GLU A 362 -7.16 -2.91 -39.69
CA GLU A 362 -7.69 -4.27 -39.61
C GLU A 362 -6.71 -5.24 -38.95
N ALA A 363 -5.39 -5.03 -39.08
CA ALA A 363 -4.40 -5.89 -38.42
C ALA A 363 -4.40 -5.71 -36.90
N SER A 364 -4.57 -4.47 -36.43
CA SER A 364 -4.70 -4.16 -35.02
C SER A 364 -6.01 -4.71 -34.44
N LYS A 365 -7.14 -4.59 -35.16
CA LYS A 365 -8.43 -5.17 -34.78
C LYS A 365 -8.32 -6.69 -34.66
N ALA A 366 -7.74 -7.35 -35.65
CA ALA A 366 -7.56 -8.80 -35.65
C ALA A 366 -6.73 -9.27 -34.43
N LEU A 367 -5.61 -8.59 -34.13
CA LEU A 367 -4.80 -8.93 -32.98
C LEU A 367 -5.55 -8.74 -31.65
N ILE A 368 -6.30 -7.62 -31.52
CA ILE A 368 -7.07 -7.36 -30.30
C ILE A 368 -8.16 -8.42 -30.12
N ASN A 369 -8.87 -8.83 -31.18
CA ASN A 369 -9.87 -9.88 -31.12
C ASN A 369 -9.27 -11.25 -30.76
N ASP A 370 -8.07 -11.56 -31.26
CA ASP A 370 -7.33 -12.77 -30.86
C ASP A 370 -6.88 -12.71 -29.38
N PHE A 371 -6.58 -11.51 -28.88
CA PHE A 371 -6.12 -11.30 -27.51
C PHE A 371 -7.28 -11.19 -26.52
N LEU A 372 -8.38 -10.53 -26.87
CA LEU A 372 -9.59 -10.36 -26.08
C LEU A 372 -10.72 -11.22 -26.66
N LEU A 373 -10.75 -12.50 -26.26
CA LEU A 373 -11.74 -13.48 -26.71
C LEU A 373 -13.17 -13.03 -26.37
N ASP A 374 -14.13 -13.53 -27.15
CA ASP A 374 -15.56 -13.31 -26.93
C ASP A 374 -15.91 -11.81 -26.84
N GLU A 375 -15.27 -10.97 -27.68
CA GLU A 375 -15.42 -9.53 -27.66
C GLU A 375 -15.18 -8.93 -26.27
N GLY A 376 -14.15 -9.42 -25.55
CA GLY A 376 -13.83 -9.06 -24.17
C GLY A 376 -13.66 -7.57 -23.92
N TYR A 377 -13.39 -6.75 -24.95
CA TYR A 377 -13.37 -5.28 -24.88
C TYR A 377 -14.72 -4.68 -24.48
N ARG A 378 -15.86 -5.34 -24.72
CA ARG A 378 -17.19 -4.90 -24.28
C ARG A 378 -17.36 -4.88 -22.76
N PHE A 379 -16.52 -5.61 -22.05
CA PHE A 379 -16.50 -5.61 -20.57
C PHE A 379 -15.62 -4.52 -19.99
N TYR A 380 -15.12 -3.59 -20.83
CA TYR A 380 -14.30 -2.48 -20.39
C TYR A 380 -15.02 -1.64 -19.34
N ARG A 381 -14.30 -1.39 -18.22
CA ARG A 381 -14.68 -0.48 -17.17
C ARG A 381 -13.45 0.34 -16.79
N PRO A 382 -13.56 1.68 -16.75
CA PRO A 382 -12.41 2.54 -16.48
C PRO A 382 -11.69 2.21 -15.17
N GLU A 383 -12.44 1.80 -14.15
CA GLU A 383 -11.98 1.65 -12.77
C GLU A 383 -11.38 0.28 -12.46
N ILE A 384 -11.62 -0.75 -13.30
CA ILE A 384 -11.22 -2.12 -13.01
C ILE A 384 -10.96 -2.92 -14.28
N SER A 385 -9.83 -3.64 -14.32
CA SER A 385 -9.46 -4.48 -15.48
C SER A 385 -9.98 -5.91 -15.41
N ASP A 386 -10.41 -6.39 -14.25
CA ASP A 386 -10.78 -7.80 -14.04
C ASP A 386 -11.86 -8.31 -15.02
N PRO A 387 -12.93 -7.52 -15.35
CA PRO A 387 -13.93 -7.99 -16.31
C PRO A 387 -13.34 -8.27 -17.68
N VAL A 388 -12.49 -7.40 -18.21
CA VAL A 388 -11.80 -7.61 -19.51
C VAL A 388 -10.75 -8.71 -19.39
N LYS A 389 -10.00 -8.72 -18.28
CA LYS A 389 -8.95 -9.71 -18.02
C LYS A 389 -9.46 -11.16 -18.06
N ASN A 390 -10.71 -11.40 -17.65
CA ASN A 390 -11.30 -12.74 -17.70
C ASN A 390 -11.48 -13.28 -19.10
N HIS A 391 -11.48 -12.42 -20.12
CA HIS A 391 -11.57 -12.76 -21.54
C HIS A 391 -10.21 -12.73 -22.26
N THR A 392 -9.09 -12.66 -21.54
CA THR A 392 -7.76 -12.49 -22.15
C THR A 392 -7.13 -13.81 -22.55
N ASN A 393 -6.71 -13.90 -23.79
CA ASN A 393 -5.92 -15.00 -24.34
C ASN A 393 -4.41 -14.72 -24.20
N THR A 394 -3.80 -15.27 -23.18
CA THR A 394 -2.35 -15.08 -22.93
C THR A 394 -1.44 -15.77 -23.95
N TYR A 395 -1.99 -16.67 -24.79
CA TYR A 395 -1.27 -17.28 -25.91
C TYR A 395 -0.70 -16.27 -26.88
N VAL A 396 -1.45 -15.19 -27.17
CA VAL A 396 -1.00 -14.12 -28.05
C VAL A 396 0.28 -13.49 -27.52
N VAL A 397 0.32 -13.15 -26.22
CA VAL A 397 1.51 -12.55 -25.60
C VAL A 397 2.67 -13.55 -25.52
N ARG A 398 2.38 -14.83 -25.35
CA ARG A 398 3.41 -15.89 -25.21
C ARG A 398 4.06 -16.26 -26.53
N TYR A 399 3.30 -16.38 -27.60
CA TYR A 399 3.74 -16.96 -28.88
C TYR A 399 3.79 -15.96 -30.02
N ARG A 400 3.09 -14.80 -29.90
CA ARG A 400 3.07 -13.71 -30.86
C ARG A 400 3.54 -12.39 -30.23
N SER A 401 4.51 -12.47 -29.31
CA SER A 401 4.96 -11.33 -28.50
C SER A 401 5.45 -10.15 -29.33
N ALA A 402 6.16 -10.38 -30.43
CA ALA A 402 6.65 -9.31 -31.29
C ALA A 402 5.49 -8.57 -31.98
N GLU A 403 4.48 -9.30 -32.44
CA GLU A 403 3.28 -8.74 -33.06
C GLU A 403 2.44 -7.96 -32.04
N PHE A 404 2.25 -8.54 -30.83
CA PHE A 404 1.58 -7.87 -29.71
C PHE A 404 2.26 -6.54 -29.37
N VAL A 405 3.58 -6.55 -29.16
CA VAL A 405 4.34 -5.34 -28.84
C VAL A 405 4.31 -4.34 -30.00
N GLY A 406 4.45 -4.81 -31.25
CA GLY A 406 4.36 -3.97 -32.44
C GLY A 406 3.01 -3.27 -32.58
N THR A 407 1.92 -4.01 -32.36
CA THR A 407 0.55 -3.45 -32.37
C THR A 407 0.35 -2.47 -31.23
N TYR A 408 0.79 -2.81 -30.01
CA TYR A 408 0.69 -1.91 -28.86
C TYR A 408 1.43 -0.58 -29.08
N LEU A 409 2.65 -0.64 -29.63
CA LEU A 409 3.43 0.58 -29.95
C LEU A 409 2.80 1.38 -31.07
N ARG A 410 2.18 0.74 -32.06
CA ARG A 410 1.43 1.40 -33.13
C ARG A 410 0.24 2.17 -32.57
N LEU A 411 -0.58 1.51 -31.74
CA LEU A 411 -1.72 2.12 -31.09
C LEU A 411 -1.31 3.26 -30.15
N LEU A 412 -0.17 3.12 -29.45
CA LEU A 412 0.41 4.20 -28.65
C LEU A 412 0.77 5.42 -29.51
N GLY A 413 1.22 5.20 -30.73
CA GLY A 413 1.49 6.29 -31.69
C GLY A 413 0.23 6.91 -32.28
N MET A 414 -0.82 6.12 -32.53
CA MET A 414 -2.08 6.58 -33.14
C MET A 414 -3.04 7.19 -32.12
N TYR A 415 -3.20 6.55 -30.95
CA TYR A 415 -4.20 6.91 -29.93
C TYR A 415 -3.59 7.10 -28.54
N PRO A 416 -2.53 7.94 -28.39
CA PRO A 416 -1.86 8.11 -27.09
C PRO A 416 -2.80 8.60 -25.99
N GLY A 417 -3.80 9.43 -26.34
CA GLY A 417 -4.80 9.97 -25.43
C GLY A 417 -5.61 8.87 -24.75
N ASP A 418 -6.06 7.86 -25.52
CA ASP A 418 -6.87 6.77 -24.97
C ASP A 418 -6.07 5.80 -24.11
N LEU A 419 -4.82 5.52 -24.49
CA LEU A 419 -3.94 4.71 -23.64
C LEU A 419 -3.65 5.44 -22.32
N ILE A 420 -3.44 6.75 -22.35
CA ILE A 420 -3.25 7.57 -21.15
C ILE A 420 -4.52 7.59 -20.30
N ASN A 421 -5.69 7.82 -20.90
CA ASN A 421 -6.98 7.83 -20.20
C ASN A 421 -7.24 6.50 -19.50
N ALA A 422 -7.02 5.37 -20.16
CA ALA A 422 -7.17 4.05 -19.56
C ALA A 422 -6.24 3.86 -18.36
N ALA A 423 -4.96 4.28 -18.48
CA ALA A 423 -3.99 4.18 -17.42
C ALA A 423 -4.33 5.07 -16.20
N TYR A 424 -4.76 6.30 -16.47
CA TYR A 424 -5.18 7.21 -15.40
C TYR A 424 -6.47 6.76 -14.73
N ALA A 425 -7.46 6.30 -15.49
CA ALA A 425 -8.77 5.93 -14.96
C ALA A 425 -8.65 4.76 -13.97
N VAL A 426 -7.97 3.68 -14.34
CA VAL A 426 -7.80 2.52 -13.45
C VAL A 426 -6.99 2.84 -12.19
N ASN A 427 -6.15 3.90 -12.24
CA ASN A 427 -5.28 4.30 -11.13
C ASN A 427 -5.74 5.57 -10.40
N ALA A 428 -6.83 6.20 -10.81
CA ALA A 428 -7.27 7.49 -10.28
C ALA A 428 -7.32 7.52 -8.75
N GLY A 429 -7.79 6.47 -8.12
CA GLY A 429 -7.89 6.39 -6.66
C GLY A 429 -6.55 6.44 -5.91
N TYR A 430 -5.41 6.19 -6.56
CA TYR A 430 -4.11 6.32 -5.92
C TYR A 430 -3.59 7.75 -5.83
N PHE A 431 -4.15 8.70 -6.56
CA PHE A 431 -3.68 10.08 -6.56
C PHE A 431 -4.79 11.13 -6.40
N TYR A 432 -6.02 10.84 -6.81
CA TYR A 432 -7.15 11.76 -6.71
C TYR A 432 -7.80 11.67 -5.33
N LEU A 433 -8.08 12.82 -4.70
CA LEU A 433 -8.66 12.90 -3.35
C LEU A 433 -10.17 13.19 -3.34
N GLY A 434 -10.75 13.46 -4.49
CA GLY A 434 -12.19 13.67 -4.63
C GLY A 434 -12.97 12.37 -4.59
N ASP A 435 -14.25 12.47 -4.93
CA ASP A 435 -15.10 11.30 -5.05
C ASP A 435 -14.81 10.56 -6.35
N VAL A 436 -14.09 9.46 -6.24
CA VAL A 436 -13.79 8.53 -7.33
C VAL A 436 -14.86 7.45 -7.47
N THR A 437 -16.10 7.74 -7.07
CA THR A 437 -17.23 6.79 -7.11
C THR A 437 -17.40 6.12 -8.46
N HIS A 438 -17.10 6.83 -9.52
CA HIS A 438 -17.21 6.32 -10.87
C HIS A 438 -15.94 5.61 -11.36
N ALA A 439 -14.79 5.86 -10.72
CA ALA A 439 -13.49 5.34 -11.13
C ALA A 439 -12.91 4.24 -10.22
N VAL A 440 -13.49 3.97 -9.06
CA VAL A 440 -12.90 3.08 -8.04
C VAL A 440 -13.91 2.12 -7.45
N VAL A 441 -15.13 2.08 -7.97
CA VAL A 441 -16.21 1.34 -7.33
C VAL A 441 -16.76 0.25 -8.22
N ASN A 442 -16.73 -0.94 -7.66
CA ASN A 442 -17.53 -2.04 -8.14
C ASN A 442 -19.03 -1.64 -8.18
N GLN A 443 -19.76 -2.16 -9.17
CA GLN A 443 -21.14 -1.81 -9.56
C GLN A 443 -22.17 -1.67 -8.43
N ASN A 444 -21.88 -2.15 -7.22
CA ASN A 444 -22.80 -2.19 -6.11
C ASN A 444 -22.52 -1.16 -5.00
N GLY A 445 -21.57 -0.24 -5.18
CA GLY A 445 -21.22 0.75 -4.15
C GLY A 445 -20.57 0.16 -2.89
N ARG A 446 -20.38 -1.15 -2.84
CA ARG A 446 -19.96 -1.92 -1.65
C ARG A 446 -18.47 -2.14 -1.52
N ASP A 447 -17.70 -1.92 -2.59
CA ASP A 447 -16.27 -2.24 -2.62
C ASP A 447 -15.36 -1.06 -2.32
N ARG A 448 -15.89 0.03 -1.81
CA ARG A 448 -15.11 1.16 -1.36
C ARG A 448 -14.51 0.87 0.01
N GLY A 449 -13.19 0.90 0.07
CA GLY A 449 -12.47 0.87 1.32
C GLY A 449 -12.83 -0.31 2.22
N LEU A 450 -13.70 -0.08 3.17
CA LEU A 450 -14.15 -1.09 4.12
C LEU A 450 -15.07 -2.15 3.50
N GLY A 451 -15.84 -1.80 2.46
CA GLY A 451 -16.74 -2.73 1.80
C GLY A 451 -16.05 -4.00 1.34
N TYR A 452 -14.85 -3.90 0.77
CA TYR A 452 -14.10 -5.08 0.35
C TYR A 452 -13.66 -5.97 1.53
N VAL A 453 -13.34 -5.42 2.66
CA VAL A 453 -12.92 -6.17 3.85
C VAL A 453 -14.09 -6.94 4.46
N GLN A 454 -15.30 -6.41 4.31
CA GLN A 454 -16.54 -6.99 4.82
C GLN A 454 -17.22 -7.91 3.85
N THR A 455 -16.67 -8.00 2.66
CA THR A 455 -17.39 -8.60 1.60
C THR A 455 -17.92 -9.96 1.91
N ARG A 456 -19.09 -10.02 1.46
CA ARG A 456 -19.79 -11.22 1.08
C ARG A 456 -19.06 -12.47 1.48
N TRP A 457 -19.36 -12.87 2.66
CA TRP A 457 -19.20 -14.25 3.03
C TRP A 457 -19.87 -15.10 1.94
N VAL A 458 -19.09 -15.86 1.20
CA VAL A 458 -19.61 -16.73 0.14
C VAL A 458 -20.05 -18.03 0.79
N GLU A 459 -21.24 -18.01 1.39
CA GLU A 459 -21.77 -19.11 2.21
C GLU A 459 -21.87 -20.41 1.43
N ASP A 460 -22.36 -20.34 0.20
CA ASP A 460 -22.52 -21.52 -0.66
C ASP A 460 -21.21 -22.26 -0.94
N GLU A 461 -20.08 -21.57 -0.89
CA GLU A 461 -18.76 -22.17 -1.11
C GLU A 461 -18.02 -22.51 0.18
N LEU A 462 -18.16 -21.71 1.24
CA LEU A 462 -17.39 -21.86 2.48
C LEU A 462 -18.07 -22.80 3.47
N ASN A 463 -19.41 -22.75 3.62
CA ASN A 463 -20.14 -23.60 4.56
C ASN A 463 -19.93 -25.10 4.27
N PRO A 464 -19.97 -25.58 3.00
CA PRO A 464 -19.66 -26.98 2.71
C PRO A 464 -18.23 -27.41 3.06
N ARG A 465 -17.32 -26.43 3.25
CA ARG A 465 -15.92 -26.66 3.65
C ARG A 465 -15.69 -26.53 5.16
N GLY A 466 -16.77 -26.44 5.96
CA GLY A 466 -16.72 -26.32 7.40
C GLY A 466 -16.29 -24.92 7.90
N ILE A 467 -16.46 -23.89 7.07
CA ILE A 467 -16.16 -22.50 7.42
C ILE A 467 -17.46 -21.71 7.33
N TYR A 468 -17.96 -21.25 8.46
CA TYR A 468 -19.26 -20.58 8.57
C TYR A 468 -19.20 -19.41 9.54
N LYS A 469 -20.07 -18.43 9.32
CA LYS A 469 -20.22 -17.30 10.25
C LYS A 469 -20.80 -17.79 11.58
N ASP A 470 -20.14 -17.41 12.67
CA ASP A 470 -20.53 -17.77 14.01
C ASP A 470 -20.19 -16.61 14.97
N SER A 471 -20.81 -15.44 14.71
CA SER A 471 -20.56 -14.25 15.51
C SER A 471 -20.79 -14.53 17.00
N LYS A 472 -19.80 -14.19 17.82
CA LYS A 472 -19.90 -14.28 19.28
C LYS A 472 -20.46 -12.99 19.90
N TRP A 473 -20.69 -11.98 19.06
CA TRP A 473 -21.26 -10.68 19.47
C TRP A 473 -22.11 -10.11 18.34
N GLU A 474 -23.28 -10.70 18.09
CA GLU A 474 -24.12 -10.43 16.93
C GLU A 474 -24.56 -8.96 16.84
N TRP A 475 -25.00 -8.35 17.94
CA TRP A 475 -25.36 -6.92 17.94
C TRP A 475 -24.21 -6.03 17.40
N LEU A 476 -22.96 -6.32 17.80
CA LEU A 476 -21.81 -5.54 17.32
C LEU A 476 -21.52 -5.85 15.85
N HIS A 477 -21.65 -7.10 15.44
CA HIS A 477 -21.53 -7.51 14.04
C HIS A 477 -22.49 -6.72 13.14
N GLU A 478 -23.79 -6.71 13.46
CA GLU A 478 -24.81 -5.96 12.72
C GLU A 478 -24.50 -4.46 12.63
N LYS A 479 -24.03 -3.86 13.74
CA LYS A 479 -23.68 -2.43 13.75
C LYS A 479 -22.45 -2.12 12.89
N LEU A 480 -21.46 -2.98 12.90
CA LEU A 480 -20.24 -2.82 12.09
C LEU A 480 -20.56 -3.03 10.60
N GLU A 481 -21.39 -4.02 10.24
CA GLU A 481 -21.89 -4.24 8.88
C GLU A 481 -22.68 -3.01 8.39
N GLN A 482 -23.66 -2.56 9.17
CA GLN A 482 -24.44 -1.38 8.84
C GLN A 482 -23.55 -0.15 8.62
N TRP A 483 -22.59 0.09 9.52
CA TRP A 483 -21.69 1.24 9.45
C TRP A 483 -20.85 1.23 8.16
N ALA A 484 -20.45 0.06 7.72
CA ALA A 484 -19.66 -0.08 6.51
C ALA A 484 -20.52 -0.06 5.24
N ASP A 485 -21.67 -0.74 5.23
CA ASP A 485 -22.60 -0.76 4.09
C ASP A 485 -23.13 0.65 3.77
N GLU A 486 -23.37 1.47 4.79
CA GLU A 486 -23.77 2.86 4.64
C GLU A 486 -22.62 3.80 4.27
N ASN A 487 -21.38 3.30 4.20
CA ASN A 487 -20.17 4.11 4.04
C ASN A 487 -20.10 5.28 5.04
N ALA A 488 -20.53 5.04 6.28
CA ALA A 488 -20.66 6.08 7.31
C ALA A 488 -19.34 6.81 7.60
N TYR A 489 -18.21 6.13 7.42
CA TYR A 489 -16.86 6.70 7.55
C TYR A 489 -16.58 7.84 6.54
N LEU A 490 -17.21 7.82 5.35
CA LEU A 490 -17.07 8.89 4.36
C LEU A 490 -17.86 10.15 4.76
N LYS A 491 -18.83 10.03 5.65
CA LYS A 491 -19.63 11.16 6.16
C LYS A 491 -18.89 11.94 7.25
N LEU A 492 -17.78 11.40 7.80
CA LEU A 492 -17.01 12.04 8.86
C LEU A 492 -16.04 13.09 8.29
N PRO A 493 -16.20 14.39 8.66
CA PRO A 493 -15.29 15.45 8.19
C PRO A 493 -13.85 15.12 8.55
N LEU A 494 -12.90 15.43 7.67
CA LEU A 494 -11.47 15.17 7.80
C LEU A 494 -11.10 13.67 7.90
N LEU A 495 -11.81 12.86 8.72
CA LEU A 495 -11.53 11.42 8.88
C LEU A 495 -11.78 10.64 7.59
N ARG A 496 -12.71 11.11 6.73
CA ARG A 496 -12.95 10.51 5.40
C ARG A 496 -11.67 10.33 4.58
N TYR A 497 -10.73 11.27 4.69
CA TYR A 497 -9.48 11.22 3.92
C TYR A 497 -8.55 10.07 4.33
N LEU A 498 -8.70 9.53 5.53
CA LEU A 498 -7.97 8.32 5.94
C LEU A 498 -8.43 7.06 5.19
N PHE A 499 -9.61 7.12 4.55
CA PHE A 499 -10.17 6.05 3.73
C PHE A 499 -10.05 6.34 2.22
N VAL A 500 -9.39 7.43 1.84
CA VAL A 500 -9.08 7.76 0.44
C VAL A 500 -7.67 7.29 0.12
N PRO A 501 -7.51 6.28 -0.77
CA PRO A 501 -6.19 5.70 -1.05
C PRO A 501 -5.12 6.72 -1.42
N GLY A 502 -5.47 7.71 -2.24
CA GLY A 502 -4.56 8.72 -2.75
C GLY A 502 -3.87 9.59 -1.70
N ILE A 503 -4.47 9.76 -0.50
CA ILE A 503 -3.87 10.60 0.56
C ILE A 503 -2.50 10.07 0.99
N PHE A 504 -2.33 8.74 1.03
CA PHE A 504 -1.09 8.12 1.52
C PHE A 504 0.08 8.39 0.58
N GLY A 505 -0.14 8.33 -0.73
CA GLY A 505 0.88 8.72 -1.72
C GLY A 505 1.37 10.15 -1.52
N TRP A 506 0.44 11.08 -1.34
CA TRP A 506 0.77 12.49 -1.11
C TRP A 506 1.50 12.73 0.20
N LEU A 507 1.10 12.05 1.28
CA LEU A 507 1.80 12.14 2.57
C LEU A 507 3.24 11.65 2.46
N TYR A 508 3.50 10.54 1.75
CA TYR A 508 4.86 10.05 1.51
C TYR A 508 5.67 10.98 0.61
N LEU A 509 5.07 11.60 -0.40
CA LEU A 509 5.74 12.62 -1.22
C LEU A 509 6.10 13.86 -0.40
N LEU A 510 5.24 14.30 0.53
CA LEU A 510 5.56 15.38 1.46
C LEU A 510 6.73 15.03 2.39
N LEU A 511 6.78 13.78 2.90
CA LEU A 511 7.91 13.30 3.70
C LEU A 511 9.21 13.28 2.87
N ALA A 512 9.15 12.81 1.61
CA ALA A 512 10.27 12.84 0.68
C ALA A 512 10.74 14.29 0.40
N GLY A 513 9.79 15.20 0.18
CA GLY A 513 10.08 16.62 0.03
C GLY A 513 10.80 17.22 1.25
N HIS A 514 10.34 16.87 2.46
CA HIS A 514 10.98 17.29 3.71
C HIS A 514 12.42 16.80 3.82
N LEU A 515 12.67 15.53 3.51
CA LEU A 515 14.04 14.97 3.47
C LEU A 515 14.90 15.67 2.43
N ALA A 516 14.35 15.90 1.23
CA ALA A 516 15.05 16.56 0.15
C ALA A 516 15.43 18.00 0.54
N VAL A 517 14.54 18.77 1.14
CA VAL A 517 14.81 20.13 1.66
C VAL A 517 15.90 20.09 2.74
N GLY A 518 15.81 19.14 3.66
CA GLY A 518 16.77 18.95 4.76
C GLY A 518 18.10 18.31 4.36
N ARG A 519 18.28 17.86 3.11
CA ARG A 519 19.44 17.09 2.61
C ARG A 519 19.70 15.79 3.42
N ARG A 520 18.64 15.19 3.95
CA ARG A 520 18.72 13.94 4.72
C ARG A 520 18.55 12.75 3.77
N TYR A 521 19.59 12.47 3.00
CA TYR A 521 19.55 11.46 1.94
C TYR A 521 19.43 10.02 2.47
N ASP A 522 19.88 9.76 3.69
CA ASP A 522 19.72 8.49 4.40
C ASP A 522 18.25 8.09 4.59
N GLY A 523 17.36 9.08 4.79
CA GLY A 523 15.93 8.88 4.91
C GLY A 523 15.24 8.41 3.63
N PHE A 524 15.88 8.55 2.45
CA PHE A 524 15.33 8.02 1.20
C PHE A 524 15.43 6.49 1.10
N VAL A 525 16.30 5.85 1.87
CA VAL A 525 16.43 4.39 1.86
C VAL A 525 15.13 3.71 2.34
N PRO A 526 14.54 4.02 3.52
CA PRO A 526 13.25 3.45 3.88
C PRO A 526 12.10 3.92 2.97
N LEU A 527 12.14 5.16 2.47
CA LEU A 527 11.14 5.62 1.50
C LEU A 527 11.23 4.90 0.16
N SER A 528 12.39 4.42 -0.24
CA SER A 528 12.52 3.64 -1.48
C SER A 528 11.75 2.32 -1.42
N LEU A 529 11.68 1.67 -0.26
CA LEU A 529 10.85 0.49 -0.06
C LEU A 529 9.35 0.84 -0.17
N VAL A 530 8.93 1.97 0.43
CA VAL A 530 7.56 2.50 0.32
C VAL A 530 7.20 2.78 -1.13
N PHE A 531 8.00 3.59 -1.84
CA PHE A 531 7.74 3.94 -3.23
C PHE A 531 7.86 2.74 -4.17
N GLY A 532 8.81 1.84 -3.92
CA GLY A 532 8.95 0.60 -4.67
C GLY A 532 7.67 -0.25 -4.59
N TYR A 533 7.10 -0.41 -3.39
CA TYR A 533 5.82 -1.09 -3.23
C TYR A 533 4.68 -0.29 -3.88
N TYR A 534 4.59 1.01 -3.63
CA TYR A 534 3.54 1.87 -4.17
C TYR A 534 3.48 1.85 -5.70
N LEU A 535 4.64 1.90 -6.37
CA LEU A 535 4.72 1.82 -7.83
C LEU A 535 4.17 0.50 -8.38
N THR A 536 4.30 -0.60 -7.65
CA THR A 536 3.73 -1.89 -8.10
C THR A 536 2.20 -1.89 -8.10
N LEU A 537 1.57 -1.03 -7.32
CA LEU A 537 0.11 -0.95 -7.24
C LEU A 537 -0.50 -0.35 -8.51
N PHE A 538 0.24 0.54 -9.21
CA PHE A 538 -0.20 1.13 -10.48
C PHE A 538 -0.29 0.12 -11.63
N LEU A 539 0.28 -1.05 -11.46
CA LEU A 539 0.19 -2.16 -12.41
C LEU A 539 -0.93 -3.16 -12.03
N GLY A 540 -1.64 -2.88 -10.94
CA GLY A 540 -2.72 -3.72 -10.45
C GLY A 540 -4.02 -3.54 -11.24
N PRO A 541 -4.99 -4.46 -11.04
CA PRO A 541 -6.24 -4.47 -11.77
C PRO A 541 -7.25 -3.42 -11.30
N VAL A 542 -7.11 -2.92 -10.09
CA VAL A 542 -8.07 -2.03 -9.41
C VAL A 542 -7.42 -1.35 -8.22
N VAL A 543 -7.91 -0.17 -7.85
CA VAL A 543 -7.52 0.52 -6.62
C VAL A 543 -8.35 0.01 -5.45
N GLN A 544 -7.68 -0.55 -4.43
CA GLN A 544 -8.33 -0.99 -3.19
C GLN A 544 -7.56 -0.51 -1.97
N LEU A 545 -8.28 -0.11 -0.92
CA LEU A 545 -7.69 0.39 0.32
C LEU A 545 -6.81 -0.68 1.00
N ARG A 546 -7.20 -1.96 0.92
CA ARG A 546 -6.44 -3.08 1.49
C ARG A 546 -5.02 -3.21 0.89
N TYR A 547 -4.86 -2.86 -0.38
CA TYR A 547 -3.52 -2.90 -1.01
C TYR A 547 -2.57 -1.85 -0.43
N LEU A 548 -3.11 -0.77 0.10
CA LEU A 548 -2.34 0.29 0.77
C LEU A 548 -2.12 0.03 2.26
N TYR A 549 -2.72 -1.01 2.81
CA TYR A 549 -2.65 -1.29 4.24
C TYR A 549 -1.22 -1.34 4.81
N PRO A 550 -0.23 -1.99 4.16
CA PRO A 550 1.15 -1.94 4.65
C PRO A 550 1.71 -0.52 4.73
N LEU A 551 1.36 0.35 3.77
CA LEU A 551 1.79 1.75 3.75
C LEU A 551 1.09 2.57 4.84
N MET A 552 -0.21 2.34 5.06
CA MET A 552 -0.96 2.97 6.14
C MET A 552 -0.36 2.63 7.51
N LEU A 553 -0.06 1.35 7.71
CA LEU A 553 0.47 0.81 8.95
C LEU A 553 1.83 1.41 9.32
N VAL A 554 2.72 1.58 8.33
CA VAL A 554 4.08 2.09 8.59
C VAL A 554 4.20 3.62 8.55
N LEU A 555 3.22 4.33 7.97
CA LEU A 555 3.27 5.77 7.79
C LEU A 555 3.67 6.55 9.07
N PRO A 556 3.03 6.34 10.23
CA PRO A 556 3.37 7.12 11.43
C PRO A 556 4.79 6.84 11.93
N PHE A 557 5.30 5.62 11.77
CA PHE A 557 6.68 5.26 12.14
C PHE A 557 7.70 5.92 11.21
N VAL A 558 7.45 5.86 9.91
CA VAL A 558 8.28 6.51 8.89
C VAL A 558 8.24 8.03 9.05
N ALA A 559 7.09 8.61 9.36
CA ALA A 559 6.96 10.04 9.61
C ALA A 559 7.81 10.49 10.81
N VAL A 560 7.76 9.76 11.93
CA VAL A 560 8.60 10.07 13.11
C VAL A 560 10.09 9.96 12.78
N PHE A 561 10.49 8.92 12.04
CA PHE A 561 11.87 8.75 11.59
C PHE A 561 12.31 9.91 10.66
N THR A 562 11.46 10.25 9.69
CA THR A 562 11.73 11.29 8.68
C THR A 562 11.76 12.69 9.28
N LEU A 563 10.82 13.01 10.16
CA LEU A 563 10.72 14.34 10.78
C LEU A 563 11.77 14.55 11.88
N GLY A 564 12.44 13.48 12.32
CA GLY A 564 13.49 13.57 13.34
C GLY A 564 12.97 14.08 14.68
N VAL A 565 11.80 13.61 15.11
CA VAL A 565 11.20 14.03 16.39
C VAL A 565 12.06 13.50 17.55
N LYS A 566 12.89 14.37 18.10
CA LYS A 566 13.77 14.06 19.24
C LYS A 566 13.17 14.56 20.57
N ARG A 567 13.57 13.92 21.66
CA ARG A 567 13.36 14.47 23.01
C ARG A 567 14.30 15.67 23.21
N ASN A 568 13.81 16.70 23.90
CA ASN A 568 14.49 18.00 24.04
C ASN A 568 15.82 17.99 24.84
N ASN A 569 16.32 16.84 25.29
CA ASN A 569 17.48 16.76 26.19
C ASN A 569 18.82 16.45 25.48
N GLU A 570 18.85 16.25 24.15
CA GLU A 570 20.11 15.94 23.42
C GLU A 570 20.79 17.20 22.83
N LEU A 571 20.31 18.40 23.16
CA LEU A 571 20.91 19.66 22.69
C LEU A 571 21.91 20.28 23.69
N ALA A 572 22.22 19.56 24.76
CA ALA A 572 23.22 20.03 25.75
C ALA A 572 24.66 19.52 25.46
N ASP A 573 24.81 18.57 24.50
CA ASP A 573 26.10 17.91 24.20
C ASP A 573 26.63 18.19 22.77
N GLU A 574 26.11 19.19 22.07
CA GLU A 574 26.71 19.83 20.87
C GLU A 574 26.96 21.30 21.16
#